data_f8ccc3889e420149e96d6e53101b7627
#
_entry.id   f8ccc3889e420149e96d6e53101b7627
#
_cell.length_a   1.000
_cell.length_b   1.000
_cell.length_c   1.000
_cell.angle_alpha   90.00
_cell.angle_beta   90.00
_cell.angle_gamma   90.00
#
_symmetry.space_group_name_H-M   'P 1'
#
loop_
_entity.id
_entity.type
_entity.pdbx_description
1 polymer ?
#
loop_
_entity_poly.entity_id
_entity_poly.type
_entity_poly.pdbx_seq_one_letter_code
_entity_poly.pdbx_strand_id
1 'polypeptide(L)'
;MQLSAHTDLIGDTTVISFSGELDLSTLPKLSDVLTQATIEDHKRIVLDLDGITVLDDPALGLLLGFAARLRAKNTSLHIVCTSQNICSYLRRTKLDLIIPIATSVSDITK
;
A
#
# COMPACT_ATOMS: atom_id res chain seq x y z
N MET A 1 -16.32 -5.44 -9.63
CA MET A 1 -15.03 -5.37 -8.98
C MET A 1 -15.18 -4.71 -7.63
N GLN A 2 -14.50 -5.23 -6.61
CA GLN A 2 -14.67 -4.74 -5.25
C GLN A 2 -13.31 -4.52 -4.60
N LEU A 3 -13.27 -3.53 -3.72
CA LEU A 3 -12.11 -3.26 -2.90
C LEU A 3 -12.59 -2.90 -1.50
N SER A 4 -12.04 -3.53 -0.49
CA SER A 4 -12.25 -3.15 0.89
C SER A 4 -10.92 -2.80 1.53
N ALA A 5 -10.96 -1.93 2.54
CA ALA A 5 -9.78 -1.51 3.27
C ALA A 5 -10.10 -1.50 4.76
N HIS A 6 -9.12 -1.92 5.55
CA HIS A 6 -9.22 -1.94 7.00
C HIS A 6 -7.95 -1.34 7.57
N THR A 7 -8.10 -0.44 8.53
CA THR A 7 -6.97 0.26 9.13
C THR A 7 -6.82 -0.13 10.60
N ASP A 8 -5.61 -0.52 10.97
CA ASP A 8 -5.23 -0.84 12.35
C ASP A 8 -4.01 -0.02 12.75
N LEU A 9 -3.93 0.29 14.03
CA LEU A 9 -2.75 0.95 14.59
C LEU A 9 -2.00 -0.07 15.45
N ILE A 10 -0.75 -0.32 15.11
CA ILE A 10 0.13 -1.25 15.83
C ILE A 10 1.35 -0.46 16.28
N GLY A 11 1.39 -0.04 17.55
CA GLY A 11 2.43 0.86 18.03
C GLY A 11 2.40 2.17 17.26
N ASP A 12 3.51 2.53 16.65
CA ASP A 12 3.64 3.73 15.81
C ASP A 12 3.30 3.48 14.34
N THR A 13 2.88 2.27 14.01
CA THR A 13 2.65 1.86 12.63
C THR A 13 1.16 1.79 12.34
N THR A 14 0.75 2.47 11.28
CA THR A 14 -0.62 2.39 10.75
C THR A 14 -0.62 1.36 9.62
N VAL A 15 -1.40 0.30 9.79
CA VAL A 15 -1.49 -0.77 8.78
C VAL A 15 -2.82 -0.64 8.07
N ILE A 16 -2.76 -0.45 6.75
CA ILE A 16 -3.94 -0.41 5.90
C ILE A 16 -3.96 -1.70 5.11
N SER A 17 -4.89 -2.59 5.42
CA SER A 17 -5.03 -3.88 4.76
C SER A 17 -6.09 -3.79 3.69
N PHE A 18 -5.72 -4.15 2.46
CA PHE A 18 -6.62 -4.14 1.32
C PHE A 18 -7.03 -5.55 0.95
N SER A 19 -8.26 -5.71 0.48
CA SER A 19 -8.79 -6.98 0.06
C SER A 19 -9.64 -6.75 -1.18
N GLY A 20 -9.46 -7.59 -2.20
CA GLY A 20 -10.17 -7.50 -3.46
C GLY A 20 -9.26 -7.17 -4.62
N GLU A 21 -9.63 -6.18 -5.42
CA GLU A 21 -8.94 -5.87 -6.67
C GLU A 21 -8.55 -4.41 -6.73
N LEU A 22 -7.31 -4.16 -7.14
CA LEU A 22 -6.80 -2.81 -7.39
C LEU A 22 -6.73 -2.63 -8.91
N ASP A 23 -7.83 -2.17 -9.49
CA ASP A 23 -7.97 -1.96 -10.93
C ASP A 23 -8.66 -0.63 -11.22
N LEU A 24 -8.90 -0.36 -12.51
CA LEU A 24 -9.50 0.90 -12.92
C LEU A 24 -10.85 1.14 -12.23
N SER A 25 -11.65 0.10 -12.01
CA SER A 25 -12.98 0.23 -11.41
C SER A 25 -12.93 0.60 -9.92
N THR A 26 -11.83 0.30 -9.22
CA THR A 26 -11.69 0.55 -7.78
C THR A 26 -10.81 1.76 -7.48
N LEU A 27 -10.30 2.45 -8.49
CA LEU A 27 -9.44 3.63 -8.27
C LEU A 27 -10.08 4.68 -7.36
N PRO A 28 -11.38 5.02 -7.49
CA PRO A 28 -11.97 6.02 -6.59
C PRO A 28 -11.87 5.60 -5.12
N LYS A 29 -12.12 4.32 -4.83
CA LYS A 29 -12.01 3.82 -3.45
C LYS A 29 -10.57 3.86 -2.96
N LEU A 30 -9.63 3.42 -3.78
CA LEU A 30 -8.21 3.46 -3.42
C LEU A 30 -7.76 4.90 -3.19
N SER A 31 -8.14 5.81 -4.10
CA SER A 31 -7.79 7.22 -3.98
C SER A 31 -8.31 7.82 -2.67
N ASP A 32 -9.55 7.51 -2.29
CA ASP A 32 -10.14 8.02 -1.05
C ASP A 32 -9.37 7.53 0.19
N VAL A 33 -9.03 6.24 0.21
CA VAL A 33 -8.30 5.65 1.34
C VAL A 33 -6.91 6.28 1.47
N LEU A 34 -6.19 6.42 0.35
CA LEU A 34 -4.85 6.99 0.38
C LEU A 34 -4.86 8.47 0.71
N THR A 35 -5.86 9.21 0.19
CA THR A 35 -6.00 10.63 0.51
C THR A 35 -6.27 10.85 1.99
N GLN A 36 -7.14 10.04 2.58
CA GLN A 36 -7.44 10.11 4.00
C GLN A 36 -6.18 9.83 4.84
N ALA A 37 -5.42 8.83 4.44
CA ALA A 37 -4.16 8.50 5.13
C ALA A 37 -3.13 9.63 5.03
N THR A 38 -3.17 10.40 3.94
CA THR A 38 -2.24 11.52 3.75
C THR A 38 -2.61 12.72 4.62
N ILE A 39 -3.89 12.92 4.90
CA ILE A 39 -4.35 14.05 5.73
C ILE A 39 -3.90 13.89 7.17
N GLU A 40 -3.92 12.67 7.69
CA GLU A 40 -3.50 12.40 9.06
C GLU A 40 -1.99 12.29 9.17
N ASP A 41 -1.44 12.58 10.34
CA ASP A 41 -0.01 12.43 10.57
C ASP A 41 0.29 11.02 11.07
N HIS A 42 1.24 10.37 10.41
CA HIS A 42 1.69 9.03 10.76
C HIS A 42 3.21 8.98 10.74
N LYS A 43 3.81 8.19 11.61
CA LYS A 43 5.25 7.93 11.56
C LYS A 43 5.59 6.90 10.51
N ARG A 44 4.75 5.87 10.39
CA ARG A 44 4.96 4.76 9.47
C ARG A 44 3.61 4.23 9.00
N ILE A 45 3.52 4.00 7.70
CA ILE A 45 2.35 3.39 7.09
C ILE A 45 2.78 2.11 6.41
N VAL A 46 2.02 1.05 6.61
CA VAL A 46 2.18 -0.23 5.92
C VAL A 46 0.93 -0.48 5.10
N LEU A 47 1.11 -0.75 3.81
CA LEU A 47 0.03 -1.20 2.94
C LEU A 47 0.13 -2.71 2.83
N ASP A 48 -0.82 -3.42 3.41
CA ASP A 48 -0.88 -4.87 3.36
C ASP A 48 -1.69 -5.28 2.14
N LEU A 49 -1.01 -5.86 1.16
CA LEU A 49 -1.62 -6.26 -0.11
C LEU A 49 -1.88 -7.77 -0.21
N ASP A 50 -1.77 -8.50 0.90
CA ASP A 50 -1.97 -9.95 0.86
C ASP A 50 -3.38 -10.36 0.48
N GLY A 51 -4.37 -9.51 0.70
CA GLY A 51 -5.76 -9.77 0.29
C GLY A 51 -6.07 -9.35 -1.14
N ILE A 52 -5.10 -8.80 -1.87
CA ILE A 52 -5.31 -8.32 -3.24
C ILE A 52 -5.07 -9.45 -4.23
N THR A 53 -5.99 -9.62 -5.17
CA THR A 53 -5.91 -10.64 -6.22
C THR A 53 -5.54 -10.06 -7.59
N VAL A 54 -5.77 -8.76 -7.79
CA VAL A 54 -5.46 -8.08 -9.06
C VAL A 54 -4.82 -6.73 -8.74
N LEU A 55 -3.76 -6.39 -9.46
CA LEU A 55 -3.12 -5.08 -9.36
C LEU A 55 -2.71 -4.67 -10.77
N ASP A 56 -3.22 -3.52 -11.25
CA ASP A 56 -2.91 -3.04 -12.59
C ASP A 56 -2.20 -1.68 -12.57
N ASP A 57 -1.81 -1.21 -13.77
CA ASP A 57 -0.99 -0.02 -13.91
C ASP A 57 -1.65 1.26 -13.38
N PRO A 58 -2.96 1.52 -13.58
CA PRO A 58 -3.58 2.70 -12.98
C PRO A 58 -3.48 2.73 -11.45
N ALA A 59 -3.67 1.59 -10.79
CA ALA A 59 -3.54 1.51 -9.34
C ALA A 59 -2.08 1.74 -8.92
N LEU A 60 -1.13 1.20 -9.68
CA LEU A 60 0.30 1.41 -9.43
C LEU A 60 0.63 2.90 -9.42
N GLY A 61 0.06 3.68 -10.35
CA GLY A 61 0.27 5.12 -10.41
C GLY A 61 -0.18 5.83 -9.14
N LEU A 62 -1.31 5.42 -8.57
CA LEU A 62 -1.79 5.97 -7.30
C LEU A 62 -0.84 5.63 -6.14
N LEU A 63 -0.31 4.41 -6.11
CA LEU A 63 0.64 4.02 -5.07
C LEU A 63 1.93 4.84 -5.16
N LEU A 64 2.41 5.10 -6.37
CA LEU A 64 3.59 5.92 -6.57
C LEU A 64 3.36 7.37 -6.12
N GLY A 65 2.20 7.94 -6.44
CA GLY A 65 1.84 9.28 -5.99
C GLY A 65 1.73 9.36 -4.47
N PHE A 66 1.17 8.33 -3.84
CA PHE A 66 1.08 8.24 -2.39
C PHE A 66 2.48 8.22 -1.76
N ALA A 67 3.38 7.40 -2.31
CA ALA A 67 4.76 7.33 -1.83
C ALA A 67 5.44 8.70 -1.87
N ALA A 68 5.24 9.44 -2.95
CA ALA A 68 5.84 10.77 -3.09
C ALA A 68 5.30 11.73 -2.02
N ARG A 69 3.99 11.70 -1.77
CA ARG A 69 3.38 12.57 -0.76
C ARG A 69 3.88 12.23 0.64
N LEU A 70 4.01 10.94 0.96
CA LEU A 70 4.51 10.52 2.28
C LEU A 70 5.99 10.88 2.47
N ARG A 71 6.79 10.80 1.41
CA ARG A 71 8.19 11.21 1.46
C ARG A 71 8.30 12.68 1.84
N ALA A 72 7.44 13.53 1.26
CA ALA A 72 7.44 14.96 1.57
C ALA A 72 7.06 15.22 3.03
N LYS A 73 6.32 14.32 3.66
CA LYS A 73 5.92 14.42 5.06
C LYS A 73 6.87 13.68 6.01
N ASN A 74 7.93 13.08 5.48
CA ASN A 74 8.88 12.26 6.25
C ASN A 74 8.21 11.05 6.92
N THR A 75 7.17 10.52 6.29
CA THR A 75 6.48 9.32 6.75
C THR A 75 7.08 8.11 6.04
N SER A 76 7.45 7.07 6.80
CA SER A 76 7.96 5.83 6.23
C SER A 76 6.81 5.03 5.62
N LEU A 77 7.04 4.46 4.44
CA LEU A 77 6.04 3.64 3.75
C LEU A 77 6.63 2.28 3.42
N HIS A 78 5.88 1.23 3.71
CA HIS A 78 6.25 -0.15 3.38
C HIS A 78 5.04 -0.87 2.81
N ILE A 79 5.32 -1.89 2.00
CA ILE A 79 4.29 -2.80 1.50
C ILE A 79 4.54 -4.19 2.10
N VAL A 80 3.47 -4.86 2.53
CA VAL A 80 3.51 -6.27 2.90
C VAL A 80 2.83 -7.05 1.80
N CYS A 81 3.52 -8.01 1.25
CA CYS A 81 2.99 -8.84 0.18
C CYS A 81 3.71 -10.19 0.17
N THR A 82 2.93 -11.28 0.19
CA THR A 82 3.46 -12.64 0.05
C THR A 82 2.98 -13.32 -1.22
N SER A 83 1.97 -12.77 -1.90
CA SER A 83 1.46 -13.30 -3.15
C SER A 83 2.54 -13.19 -4.23
N GLN A 84 2.89 -14.34 -4.82
CA GLN A 84 3.95 -14.38 -5.83
C GLN A 84 3.60 -13.55 -7.06
N ASN A 85 2.34 -13.59 -7.49
CA ASN A 85 1.90 -12.83 -8.66
C ASN A 85 2.00 -11.33 -8.43
N ILE A 86 1.52 -10.86 -7.28
CA ILE A 86 1.56 -9.43 -6.95
C ILE A 86 3.02 -8.98 -6.74
N CYS A 87 3.81 -9.76 -6.01
CA CYS A 87 5.22 -9.44 -5.79
C CYS A 87 6.00 -9.37 -7.10
N SER A 88 5.74 -10.31 -8.02
CA SER A 88 6.40 -10.31 -9.33
C SER A 88 6.06 -9.05 -10.12
N TYR A 89 4.80 -8.62 -10.08
CA TYR A 89 4.39 -7.39 -10.75
C TYR A 89 5.10 -6.17 -10.15
N LEU A 90 5.17 -6.11 -8.81
CA LEU A 90 5.83 -4.99 -8.13
C LEU A 90 7.33 -4.94 -8.48
N ARG A 91 7.98 -6.10 -8.62
CA ARG A 91 9.40 -6.15 -9.01
C ARG A 91 9.60 -5.77 -10.47
N ARG A 92 8.74 -6.26 -11.37
CA ARG A 92 8.84 -5.94 -12.80
C ARG A 92 8.67 -4.46 -13.07
N THR A 93 7.82 -3.81 -12.32
CA THR A 93 7.58 -2.37 -12.44
C THR A 93 8.58 -1.54 -11.63
N LYS A 94 9.47 -2.20 -10.89
CA LYS A 94 10.48 -1.58 -10.04
C LYS A 94 9.91 -0.73 -8.91
N LEU A 95 8.66 -0.98 -8.54
CA LEU A 95 8.06 -0.32 -7.40
C LEU A 95 8.80 -0.68 -6.10
N ASP A 96 9.34 -1.89 -6.03
CA ASP A 96 10.10 -2.35 -4.87
C ASP A 96 11.36 -1.51 -4.60
N LEU A 97 11.84 -0.77 -5.59
CA LEU A 97 12.97 0.15 -5.41
C LEU A 97 12.54 1.48 -4.79
N ILE A 98 11.24 1.78 -4.82
CA ILE A 98 10.69 3.03 -4.29
C ILE A 98 10.02 2.79 -2.95
N ILE A 99 9.28 1.67 -2.81
CA ILE A 99 8.57 1.30 -1.59
C ILE A 99 9.10 -0.08 -1.16
N PRO A 100 9.76 -0.18 0.00
CA PRO A 100 10.24 -1.48 0.47
C PRO A 100 9.11 -2.47 0.66
N ILE A 101 9.36 -3.72 0.28
CA ILE A 101 8.39 -4.82 0.38
C ILE A 101 8.87 -5.80 1.43
N ALA A 102 8.00 -6.12 2.38
CA ALA A 102 8.27 -7.10 3.43
C ALA A 102 7.26 -8.24 3.34
N THR A 103 7.54 -9.33 4.03
CA THR A 103 6.66 -10.50 4.04
C THR A 103 5.65 -10.47 5.19
N SER A 104 5.89 -9.64 6.20
CA SER A 104 4.96 -9.52 7.32
C SER A 104 5.09 -8.15 7.97
N VAL A 105 4.04 -7.73 8.68
CA VAL A 105 4.06 -6.47 9.44
C VAL A 105 5.10 -6.56 10.55
N SER A 106 5.27 -7.71 11.18
CA SER A 106 6.23 -7.87 12.27
C SER A 106 7.67 -7.66 11.82
N ASP A 107 7.99 -7.95 10.56
CA ASP A 107 9.33 -7.69 10.02
C ASP A 107 9.63 -6.20 9.93
N ILE A 108 8.60 -5.37 9.82
CA ILE A 108 8.73 -3.92 9.70
C ILE A 108 8.78 -3.27 11.08
N THR A 109 8.01 -3.78 12.02
CA THR A 109 7.82 -3.16 13.33
C THR A 109 8.83 -3.60 14.38
N LYS A 110 9.73 -4.50 14.04
CA LYS A 110 10.78 -4.95 14.96
C LYS A 110 11.65 -3.81 15.48
#